data_6f19337ef0272b5f766387eb29d578bc
#
_entry.id   6f19337ef0272b5f766387eb29d578bc
#
_cell.length_a   1.000
_cell.length_b   1.000
_cell.length_c   1.000
_cell.angle_alpha   90.00
_cell.angle_beta   90.00
_cell.angle_gamma   90.00
#
_symmetry.space_group_name_H-M   'P 1'
#
loop_
_entity.id
_entity.type
_entity.pdbx_description
1 polymer ?
#
loop_
_entity_poly.entity_id
_entity_poly.type
_entity_poly.pdbx_seq_one_letter_code
_entity_poly.pdbx_strand_id
1 'polypeptide(L)'
;MQQYKYFYTKRTAARIRSFYKNVAKKYRHTYSYEDMERNVRDAFFAIYGIEKTLLRRRPTISRWASYHMANTDKWYYAYVIEGDTIKVVDACHAQNMHE
;
A
#
# COMPACT_ATOMS: atom_id res chain seq x y z
N MET A 1 16.77 -12.62 0.09
CA MET A 1 16.99 -12.22 -1.32
C MET A 1 15.62 -11.92 -1.97
N GLN A 2 15.54 -10.83 -2.68
CA GLN A 2 14.32 -10.44 -3.38
C GLN A 2 14.16 -11.28 -4.65
N GLN A 3 13.04 -11.99 -4.77
CA GLN A 3 12.76 -12.85 -5.92
C GLN A 3 11.94 -12.17 -6.99
N TYR A 4 11.19 -11.13 -6.61
CA TYR A 4 10.29 -10.43 -7.50
C TYR A 4 10.76 -9.02 -7.75
N LYS A 5 10.45 -8.53 -8.95
CA LYS A 5 10.54 -7.11 -9.27
C LYS A 5 9.24 -6.45 -8.84
N TYR A 6 9.29 -5.17 -8.48
CA TYR A 6 8.11 -4.47 -8.02
C TYR A 6 7.83 -3.26 -8.89
N PHE A 7 6.56 -3.08 -9.15
CA PHE A 7 6.04 -1.91 -9.85
C PHE A 7 4.78 -1.46 -9.15
N TYR A 8 4.57 -0.16 -9.03
CA TYR A 8 3.30 0.34 -8.49
C TYR A 8 2.75 1.44 -9.41
N THR A 9 1.41 1.51 -9.47
CA THR A 9 0.72 2.45 -10.34
C THR A 9 0.68 3.84 -9.73
N LYS A 10 0.36 4.84 -10.57
CA LYS A 10 0.13 6.20 -10.09
C LYS A 10 -1.00 6.25 -9.06
N ARG A 11 -2.03 5.42 -9.24
CA ARG A 11 -3.12 5.33 -8.27
C ARG A 11 -2.62 4.92 -6.90
N THR A 12 -1.76 3.89 -6.85
CA THR A 12 -1.17 3.44 -5.59
C THR A 12 -0.42 4.57 -4.90
N ALA A 13 0.43 5.27 -5.64
CA ALA A 13 1.20 6.38 -5.09
C ALA A 13 0.29 7.50 -4.59
N ALA A 14 -0.74 7.83 -5.36
CA ALA A 14 -1.69 8.88 -4.98
C ALA A 14 -2.46 8.53 -3.72
N ARG A 15 -2.90 7.27 -3.58
CA ARG A 15 -3.61 6.81 -2.39
C ARG A 15 -2.77 6.96 -1.13
N ILE A 16 -1.51 6.55 -1.21
CA ILE A 16 -0.59 6.66 -0.07
C ILE A 16 -0.36 8.11 0.31
N ARG A 17 -0.04 8.95 -0.66
CA ARG A 17 0.25 10.36 -0.39
C ARG A 17 -0.96 11.12 0.12
N SER A 18 -2.14 10.87 -0.48
CA SER A 18 -3.37 11.55 -0.06
C SER A 18 -3.75 11.20 1.37
N PHE A 19 -3.57 9.94 1.77
CA PHE A 19 -3.87 9.53 3.14
C PHE A 19 -3.05 10.36 4.14
N TYR A 20 -1.75 10.45 3.94
CA TYR A 20 -0.89 11.15 4.89
C TYR A 20 -1.01 12.67 4.80
N LYS A 21 -1.36 13.22 3.63
CA LYS A 21 -1.72 14.62 3.53
C LYS A 21 -2.95 14.95 4.38
N ASN A 22 -3.94 14.06 4.38
CA ASN A 22 -5.14 14.23 5.21
C ASN A 22 -4.82 14.11 6.69
N VAL A 23 -3.93 13.21 7.07
CA VAL A 23 -3.45 13.10 8.46
C VAL A 23 -2.76 14.40 8.86
N ALA A 24 -1.91 14.94 8.00
CA ALA A 24 -1.19 16.18 8.28
C ALA A 24 -2.14 17.36 8.48
N LYS A 25 -3.20 17.43 7.68
CA LYS A 25 -4.24 18.47 7.83
C LYS A 25 -4.96 18.36 9.17
N LYS A 26 -5.32 17.13 9.55
CA LYS A 26 -6.09 16.86 10.76
C LYS A 26 -5.28 17.12 12.02
N TYR A 27 -3.98 16.83 11.98
CA TYR A 27 -3.11 16.91 13.15
C TYR A 27 -1.96 17.90 12.93
N ARG A 28 -2.24 19.03 12.28
CA ARG A 28 -1.20 19.96 11.83
C ARG A 28 -0.34 20.54 12.93
N HIS A 29 -0.77 20.49 14.18
CA HIS A 29 0.02 21.00 15.32
C HIS A 29 0.91 19.95 15.96
N THR A 30 0.66 18.67 15.67
CA THR A 30 1.39 17.56 16.29
C THR A 30 2.03 16.62 15.27
N TYR A 31 1.75 16.81 13.98
CA TYR A 31 2.24 15.96 12.91
C TYR A 31 3.00 16.83 11.92
N SER A 32 4.33 16.68 11.92
CA SER A 32 5.18 17.52 11.09
C SER A 32 5.25 17.04 9.64
N TYR A 33 5.77 17.90 8.77
CA TYR A 33 6.08 17.54 7.40
C TYR A 33 7.05 16.34 7.34
N GLU A 34 8.02 16.33 8.25
CA GLU A 34 9.00 15.24 8.31
C GLU A 34 8.33 13.92 8.72
N ASP A 35 7.37 13.96 9.63
CA ASP A 35 6.57 12.79 10.00
C ASP A 35 5.81 12.27 8.79
N MET A 36 5.21 13.16 8.01
CA MET A 36 4.47 12.81 6.82
C MET A 36 5.39 12.12 5.80
N GLU A 37 6.54 12.72 5.52
CA GLU A 37 7.50 12.17 4.56
C GLU A 37 8.00 10.79 5.00
N ARG A 38 8.26 10.61 6.28
CA ARG A 38 8.70 9.33 6.81
C ARG A 38 7.63 8.26 6.64
N ASN A 39 6.38 8.59 6.96
CA ASN A 39 5.27 7.64 6.84
C ASN A 39 4.98 7.27 5.39
N VAL A 40 5.06 8.25 4.48
CA VAL A 40 4.91 7.98 3.04
C VAL A 40 6.00 7.02 2.58
N ARG A 41 7.25 7.29 2.95
CA ARG A 41 8.37 6.44 2.57
C ARG A 41 8.20 5.03 3.12
N ASP A 42 7.79 4.89 4.38
CA ASP A 42 7.60 3.58 4.99
C ASP A 42 6.51 2.78 4.28
N ALA A 43 5.43 3.44 3.85
CA ALA A 43 4.36 2.78 3.11
C ALA A 43 4.86 2.26 1.76
N PHE A 44 5.68 3.04 1.06
CA PHE A 44 6.29 2.56 -0.19
C PHE A 44 7.28 1.42 0.05
N PHE A 45 8.05 1.51 1.11
CA PHE A 45 8.99 0.44 1.48
C PHE A 45 8.27 -0.87 1.80
N ALA A 46 7.09 -0.78 2.42
CA ALA A 46 6.32 -1.95 2.80
C ALA A 46 5.88 -2.78 1.59
N ILE A 47 5.80 -2.16 0.41
CA ILE A 47 5.47 -2.86 -0.83
C ILE A 47 6.45 -4.01 -1.08
N TYR A 48 7.73 -3.80 -0.77
CA TYR A 48 8.76 -4.83 -0.99
C TYR A 48 8.64 -6.01 -0.04
N GLY A 49 7.76 -5.92 0.94
CA GLY A 49 7.47 -7.02 1.85
C GLY A 49 6.37 -7.96 1.36
N ILE A 50 5.72 -7.64 0.23
CA ILE A 50 4.59 -8.43 -0.27
C ILE A 50 5.02 -9.88 -0.54
N GLU A 51 6.19 -10.11 -1.11
CA GLU A 51 6.65 -11.46 -1.42
C GLU A 51 6.90 -12.33 -0.18
N LYS A 52 6.97 -11.72 1.00
CA LYS A 52 7.10 -12.43 2.28
C LYS A 52 5.76 -12.80 2.88
N THR A 53 4.67 -12.31 2.30
CA THR A 53 3.31 -12.63 2.74
C THR A 53 2.81 -13.88 1.99
N LEU A 54 1.63 -14.35 2.34
CA LEU A 54 0.98 -15.41 1.58
C LEU A 54 0.57 -14.83 0.22
N LEU A 55 1.29 -15.22 -0.83
CA LEU A 55 1.03 -14.72 -2.16
C LEU A 55 -0.32 -15.22 -2.70
N ARG A 56 -0.93 -14.42 -3.55
CA ARG A 56 -2.20 -14.70 -4.21
C ARG A 56 -3.36 -14.84 -3.22
N ARG A 57 -3.25 -14.20 -2.06
CA ARG A 57 -4.31 -14.17 -1.07
C ARG A 57 -5.53 -13.46 -1.64
N ARG A 58 -6.72 -13.98 -1.37
CA ARG A 58 -7.96 -13.36 -1.80
C ARG A 58 -8.22 -12.06 -1.05
N PRO A 59 -8.72 -11.03 -1.75
CA PRO A 59 -9.08 -9.78 -1.07
C PRO A 59 -10.32 -9.94 -0.21
N THR A 60 -10.43 -9.05 0.78
CA THR A 60 -11.57 -9.03 1.70
C THR A 60 -12.61 -7.96 1.33
N ILE A 61 -12.32 -7.15 0.31
CA ILE A 61 -13.24 -6.11 -0.17
C ILE A 61 -13.56 -6.34 -1.64
N SER A 62 -14.82 -6.05 -2.02
CA SER A 62 -15.31 -6.39 -3.35
C SER A 62 -14.65 -5.59 -4.46
N ARG A 63 -14.25 -4.34 -4.19
CA ARG A 63 -13.60 -3.55 -5.24
C ARG A 63 -12.25 -4.09 -5.68
N TRP A 64 -11.66 -5.02 -4.90
CA TRP A 64 -10.40 -5.66 -5.26
C TRP A 64 -10.57 -7.10 -5.74
N ALA A 65 -11.80 -7.49 -6.07
CA ALA A 65 -12.12 -8.89 -6.41
C ALA A 65 -11.25 -9.48 -7.54
N SER A 66 -10.77 -8.63 -8.44
CA SER A 66 -9.94 -9.07 -9.58
C SER A 66 -8.44 -9.16 -9.24
N TYR A 67 -8.06 -8.83 -8.04
CA TYR A 67 -6.66 -8.74 -7.64
C TYR A 67 -6.33 -9.69 -6.49
N HIS A 68 -5.05 -9.83 -6.20
CA HIS A 68 -4.59 -10.44 -4.96
C HIS A 68 -4.41 -9.34 -3.91
N MET A 69 -4.41 -9.71 -2.64
CA MET A 69 -4.27 -8.75 -1.56
C MET A 69 -3.13 -9.13 -0.64
N ALA A 70 -2.39 -8.14 -0.19
CA ALA A 70 -1.36 -8.34 0.83
C ALA A 70 -1.52 -7.28 1.91
N ASN A 71 -1.20 -7.65 3.13
CA ASN A 71 -1.13 -6.71 4.25
C ASN A 71 0.31 -6.67 4.73
N THR A 72 0.92 -5.51 4.63
CA THR A 72 2.26 -5.28 5.18
C THR A 72 2.20 -4.02 6.01
N ASP A 73 2.69 -4.09 7.26
CA ASP A 73 2.65 -2.98 8.19
C ASP A 73 1.21 -2.48 8.38
N LYS A 74 0.94 -1.21 8.12
CA LYS A 74 -0.37 -0.59 8.32
C LYS A 74 -1.20 -0.51 7.04
N TRP A 75 -0.71 -1.08 5.95
CA TRP A 75 -1.31 -0.92 4.63
C TRP A 75 -1.74 -2.25 4.05
N TYR A 76 -2.82 -2.21 3.29
CA TYR A 76 -3.24 -3.30 2.40
C TYR A 76 -2.97 -2.89 0.97
N TYR A 77 -2.48 -3.83 0.18
CA TYR A 77 -2.15 -3.59 -1.22
C TYR A 77 -2.88 -4.59 -2.09
N ALA A 78 -3.48 -4.07 -3.18
CA ALA A 78 -4.02 -4.91 -4.24
C ALA A 78 -2.94 -5.05 -5.31
N TYR A 79 -2.69 -6.26 -5.77
CA TYR A 79 -1.63 -6.49 -6.74
C TYR A 79 -1.97 -7.63 -7.70
N VAL A 80 -1.23 -7.67 -8.81
CA VAL A 80 -1.23 -8.80 -9.73
C VAL A 80 0.21 -9.27 -9.89
N ILE A 81 0.39 -10.52 -10.30
CA ILE A 81 1.70 -11.08 -10.58
C ILE A 81 1.79 -11.32 -12.08
N GLU A 82 2.79 -10.71 -12.70
CA GLU A 82 3.07 -10.87 -14.12
C GLU A 82 4.50 -11.36 -14.27
N GLY A 83 4.66 -12.69 -14.50
CA GLY A 83 5.99 -13.29 -14.56
C GLY A 83 6.69 -13.15 -13.20
N ASP A 84 7.82 -12.45 -13.19
CA ASP A 84 8.58 -12.20 -11.97
C ASP A 84 8.28 -10.83 -11.34
N THR A 85 7.23 -10.16 -11.79
CA THR A 85 6.88 -8.82 -11.36
C THR A 85 5.61 -8.83 -10.52
N ILE A 86 5.67 -8.21 -9.34
CA ILE A 86 4.50 -7.90 -8.53
C ILE A 86 4.13 -6.45 -8.86
N LYS A 87 2.95 -6.27 -9.46
CA LYS A 87 2.45 -4.96 -9.82
C LYS A 87 1.36 -4.55 -8.85
N VAL A 88 1.63 -3.54 -8.03
CA VAL A 88 0.68 -3.03 -7.07
C VAL A 88 -0.22 -2.02 -7.77
N VAL A 89 -1.52 -2.31 -7.79
CA VAL A 89 -2.51 -1.52 -8.54
C VAL A 89 -3.32 -0.59 -7.66
N ASP A 90 -3.36 -0.84 -6.35
CA ASP A 90 -4.08 0.01 -5.41
C ASP A 90 -3.52 -0.20 -4.01
N ALA A 91 -3.81 0.74 -3.12
CA ALA A 91 -3.41 0.67 -1.73
C ALA A 91 -4.50 1.26 -0.85
N CYS A 92 -4.64 0.74 0.36
CA CYS A 92 -5.61 1.24 1.33
C CYS A 92 -5.05 1.07 2.73
N HIS A 93 -5.08 2.16 3.51
CA HIS A 93 -4.66 2.08 4.90
C HIS A 93 -5.63 1.20 5.68
N ALA A 94 -5.11 0.46 6.67
CA ALA A 94 -5.92 -0.49 7.44
C ALA A 94 -7.18 0.13 8.04
N GLN A 95 -7.13 1.41 8.43
CA GLN A 95 -8.29 2.12 8.97
C GLN A 95 -9.47 2.18 7.98
N ASN A 96 -9.17 2.15 6.68
CA ASN A 96 -10.16 2.35 5.62
C ASN A 96 -10.50 1.06 4.88
N MET A 97 -10.07 -0.09 5.39
CA MET A 97 -10.33 -1.38 4.75
C MET A 97 -11.72 -1.90 5.11
N HIS A 98 -12.73 -1.38 4.41
CA HIS A 98 -14.11 -1.83 4.55
C HIS A 98 -14.84 -1.60 3.23
N GLU A 99 -15.96 -2.29 3.06
CA GLU A 99 -16.81 -2.15 1.88
C GLU A 99 -17.40 -0.74 1.74
#